data_948e1c9366c05332a4ab2a41b568422d
#
_entry.id   948e1c9366c05332a4ab2a41b568422d
#
_cell.length_a   1.000
_cell.length_b   1.000
_cell.length_c   1.000
_cell.angle_alpha   90.00
_cell.angle_beta   90.00
_cell.angle_gamma   90.00
#
_symmetry.space_group_name_H-M   'P 1'
#
loop_
_entity.id
_entity.type
_entity.pdbx_description
1 polymer ?
#
loop_
_entity_poly.entity_id
_entity_poly.type
_entity_poly.pdbx_seq_one_letter_code
_entity_poly.pdbx_strand_id
1 'polypeptide(L)'
;KIGATHAGISVGEDGATHQCNEDIALMRTIPGMVILNPADDVEAKACVKAAYEYNGPVYLRFGRLAVPVINDRPDYKFELGKGVVLREGKDVTIVATGLCVSSALEAAEKLAADGIDATIKPIDEELIVAAAKETGKVVTVEEHSVIGGLGSAVCDALAEKCPVPVKKIGVQDVFGESGPAAALLAKYKLDGEGVYEQVKEFCK
;
A
#
# COMPACT_ATOMS: atom_id res chain seq x y z
N LYS A 1 8.73 -9.40 -18.19
CA LYS A 1 8.61 -9.21 -16.74
C LYS A 1 9.71 -8.29 -16.27
N ILE A 2 9.37 -7.27 -15.50
CA ILE A 2 10.32 -6.32 -14.91
C ILE A 2 10.34 -6.61 -13.40
N GLY A 3 11.46 -7.10 -12.88
CA GLY A 3 11.68 -7.28 -11.45
C GLY A 3 12.55 -6.14 -10.93
N ALA A 4 11.92 -5.13 -10.32
CA ALA A 4 12.61 -3.97 -9.79
C ALA A 4 12.75 -4.07 -8.26
N THR A 5 13.95 -3.77 -7.76
CA THR A 5 14.26 -3.75 -6.33
C THR A 5 14.57 -2.32 -5.87
N HIS A 6 14.63 -2.12 -4.56
CA HIS A 6 15.02 -0.84 -3.97
C HIS A 6 14.08 0.33 -4.33
N ALA A 7 12.78 0.05 -4.44
CA ALA A 7 11.79 1.10 -4.65
C ALA A 7 11.46 1.85 -3.35
N GLY A 8 11.07 3.11 -3.49
CA GLY A 8 10.54 3.91 -2.40
C GLY A 8 11.57 4.65 -1.56
N ILE A 9 11.08 5.35 -0.53
CA ILE A 9 11.88 6.21 0.35
C ILE A 9 12.83 5.41 1.27
N SER A 10 12.49 4.15 1.55
CA SER A 10 13.26 3.26 2.43
C SER A 10 14.55 2.73 1.82
N VAL A 11 14.88 3.11 0.57
CA VAL A 11 16.24 2.93 0.02
C VAL A 11 17.27 3.60 0.93
N GLY A 12 16.87 4.66 1.62
CA GLY A 12 17.61 5.18 2.76
C GLY A 12 18.78 6.07 2.36
N GLU A 13 19.98 5.66 2.75
CA GLU A 13 21.20 6.45 2.66
C GLU A 13 21.60 6.82 1.23
N ASP A 14 21.24 6.00 0.25
CA ASP A 14 21.53 6.26 -1.17
C ASP A 14 20.81 7.52 -1.69
N GLY A 15 19.76 7.95 -1.02
CA GLY A 15 19.12 9.26 -1.20
C GLY A 15 18.27 9.37 -2.46
N ALA A 16 17.84 10.61 -2.73
CA ALA A 16 16.85 10.95 -3.74
C ALA A 16 17.16 10.44 -5.16
N THR A 17 18.42 10.24 -5.50
CA THR A 17 18.83 9.76 -6.84
C THR A 17 18.57 8.24 -7.04
N HIS A 18 18.30 7.51 -5.96
CA HIS A 18 18.05 6.06 -5.97
C HIS A 18 16.65 5.71 -5.48
N GLN A 19 16.01 6.60 -4.73
CA GLN A 19 14.65 6.44 -4.23
C GLN A 19 13.64 6.59 -5.37
N CYS A 20 13.05 5.49 -5.79
CA CYS A 20 12.02 5.51 -6.83
C CYS A 20 10.64 5.65 -6.21
N ASN A 21 10.12 6.88 -6.18
CA ASN A 21 8.83 7.24 -5.58
C ASN A 21 7.71 7.45 -6.61
N GLU A 22 7.99 7.25 -7.91
CA GLU A 22 7.10 7.54 -9.04
C GLU A 22 6.81 6.32 -9.92
N ASP A 23 7.45 5.20 -9.64
CA ASP A 23 7.46 4.01 -10.50
C ASP A 23 6.07 3.40 -10.71
N ILE A 24 5.25 3.29 -9.67
CA ILE A 24 3.88 2.79 -9.80
C ILE A 24 3.06 3.71 -10.72
N ALA A 25 3.18 5.02 -10.55
CA ALA A 25 2.47 5.98 -11.39
C ALA A 25 2.86 5.83 -12.88
N LEU A 26 4.16 5.72 -13.15
CA LEU A 26 4.69 5.54 -14.51
C LEU A 26 4.25 4.20 -15.12
N MET A 27 4.35 3.11 -14.38
CA MET A 27 3.97 1.78 -14.86
C MET A 27 2.45 1.64 -15.09
N ARG A 28 1.63 2.33 -14.29
CA ARG A 28 0.17 2.35 -14.46
C ARG A 28 -0.28 3.00 -15.77
N THR A 29 0.52 3.86 -16.37
CA THR A 29 0.18 4.49 -17.66
C THR A 29 0.40 3.58 -18.86
N ILE A 30 1.10 2.45 -18.68
CA ILE A 30 1.39 1.49 -19.77
C ILE A 30 0.20 0.54 -19.94
N PRO A 31 -0.47 0.51 -21.12
CA PRO A 31 -1.59 -0.37 -21.35
C PRO A 31 -1.25 -1.85 -21.09
N GLY A 32 -2.11 -2.53 -20.33
CA GLY A 32 -1.96 -3.95 -20.00
C GLY A 32 -0.86 -4.29 -18.99
N MET A 33 -0.14 -3.31 -18.45
CA MET A 33 0.86 -3.55 -17.41
C MET A 33 0.18 -3.97 -16.10
N VAL A 34 0.54 -5.13 -15.59
CA VAL A 34 0.17 -5.60 -14.24
C VAL A 34 1.25 -5.18 -13.25
N ILE A 35 0.85 -4.63 -12.12
CA ILE A 35 1.76 -4.18 -11.06
C ILE A 35 1.55 -5.05 -9.82
N LEU A 36 2.64 -5.63 -9.32
CA LEU A 36 2.68 -6.45 -8.12
C LEU A 36 3.67 -5.85 -7.12
N ASN A 37 3.17 -5.47 -5.95
CA ASN A 37 3.96 -4.86 -4.87
C ASN A 37 3.72 -5.63 -3.56
N PRO A 38 4.41 -6.77 -3.36
CA PRO A 38 4.16 -7.68 -2.25
C PRO A 38 4.46 -7.07 -0.88
N ALA A 39 3.69 -7.46 0.13
CA ALA A 39 3.83 -7.01 1.50
C ALA A 39 4.93 -7.76 2.28
N ASP A 40 5.20 -9.01 1.89
CA ASP A 40 6.21 -9.87 2.55
C ASP A 40 6.81 -10.89 1.58
N ASP A 41 7.66 -11.78 2.11
CA ASP A 41 8.35 -12.80 1.31
C ASP A 41 7.43 -13.92 0.82
N VAL A 42 6.38 -14.24 1.55
CA VAL A 42 5.37 -15.24 1.15
C VAL A 42 4.61 -14.73 -0.07
N GLU A 43 4.11 -13.51 0.00
CA GLU A 43 3.44 -12.86 -1.14
C GLU A 43 4.41 -12.62 -2.30
N ALA A 44 5.67 -12.25 -2.03
CA ALA A 44 6.68 -12.06 -3.07
C ALA A 44 6.91 -13.33 -3.90
N LYS A 45 7.02 -14.50 -3.26
CA LYS A 45 7.14 -15.80 -3.94
C LYS A 45 5.91 -16.09 -4.80
N ALA A 46 4.71 -15.83 -4.29
CA ALA A 46 3.46 -16.00 -5.02
C ALA A 46 3.36 -15.05 -6.21
N CYS A 47 3.75 -13.78 -6.04
CA CYS A 47 3.81 -12.77 -7.10
C CYS A 47 4.76 -13.18 -8.23
N VAL A 48 5.95 -13.69 -7.90
CA VAL A 48 6.92 -14.16 -8.91
C VAL A 48 6.34 -15.32 -9.71
N LYS A 49 5.70 -16.29 -9.06
CA LYS A 49 5.05 -17.43 -9.73
C LYS A 49 3.92 -16.93 -10.64
N ALA A 50 3.04 -16.09 -10.15
CA ALA A 50 1.94 -15.54 -10.94
C ALA A 50 2.43 -14.69 -12.11
N ALA A 51 3.48 -13.91 -11.92
CA ALA A 51 4.11 -13.15 -13.00
C ALA A 51 4.69 -14.06 -14.09
N TYR A 52 5.28 -15.21 -13.72
CA TYR A 52 5.76 -16.19 -14.68
C TYR A 52 4.64 -16.80 -15.50
N GLU A 53 3.54 -17.18 -14.87
CA GLU A 53 2.38 -17.83 -15.49
C GLU A 53 1.51 -16.86 -16.33
N TYR A 54 1.47 -15.58 -15.96
CA TYR A 54 0.68 -14.57 -16.67
C TYR A 54 1.23 -14.27 -18.06
N ASN A 55 0.38 -14.27 -19.09
CA ASN A 55 0.77 -13.90 -20.45
C ASN A 55 0.55 -12.40 -20.70
N GLY A 56 1.54 -11.59 -20.37
CA GLY A 56 1.52 -10.14 -20.52
C GLY A 56 2.66 -9.45 -19.78
N PRO A 57 2.75 -8.12 -19.83
CA PRO A 57 3.75 -7.36 -19.11
C PRO A 57 3.42 -7.34 -17.60
N VAL A 58 4.42 -7.52 -16.76
CA VAL A 58 4.30 -7.45 -15.29
C VAL A 58 5.46 -6.64 -14.73
N TYR A 59 5.16 -5.72 -13.85
CA TYR A 59 6.11 -4.99 -13.01
C TYR A 59 6.04 -5.50 -11.58
N LEU A 60 7.10 -6.16 -11.13
CA LEU A 60 7.29 -6.64 -9.77
C LEU A 60 8.10 -5.60 -9.00
N ARG A 61 7.51 -5.00 -7.99
CA ARG A 61 8.12 -3.94 -7.18
C ARG A 61 8.52 -4.48 -5.82
N PHE A 62 9.81 -4.50 -5.54
CA PHE A 62 10.34 -4.96 -4.27
C PHE A 62 11.01 -3.80 -3.50
N GLY A 63 10.74 -3.70 -2.21
CA GLY A 63 11.44 -2.81 -1.30
C GLY A 63 12.87 -3.31 -0.96
N ARG A 64 13.64 -2.48 -0.28
CA ARG A 64 14.98 -2.81 0.22
C ARG A 64 14.95 -3.43 1.61
N LEU A 65 14.03 -2.96 2.47
CA LEU A 65 13.98 -3.37 3.87
C LEU A 65 13.43 -4.79 4.05
N ALA A 66 13.97 -5.48 5.05
CA ALA A 66 13.30 -6.65 5.60
C ALA A 66 11.98 -6.21 6.26
N VAL A 67 10.92 -6.95 6.01
CA VAL A 67 9.58 -6.71 6.55
C VAL A 67 9.11 -7.90 7.36
N PRO A 68 8.18 -7.71 8.32
CA PRO A 68 7.55 -8.83 9.02
C PRO A 68 6.83 -9.75 8.04
N VAL A 69 6.84 -11.06 8.33
CA VAL A 69 6.03 -12.05 7.60
C VAL A 69 4.60 -11.98 8.12
N ILE A 70 3.67 -11.64 7.25
CA ILE A 70 2.25 -11.42 7.57
C ILE A 70 1.39 -12.54 6.98
N ASN A 71 1.79 -13.04 5.81
CA ASN A 71 1.00 -13.97 5.01
C ASN A 71 1.34 -15.46 5.25
N ASP A 72 2.21 -15.80 6.20
CA ASP A 72 2.47 -17.18 6.60
C ASP A 72 1.32 -17.72 7.47
N ARG A 73 0.17 -17.94 6.83
CA ARG A 73 -1.05 -18.44 7.47
C ARG A 73 -1.78 -19.42 6.55
N PRO A 74 -2.44 -20.46 7.09
CA PRO A 74 -3.02 -21.55 6.30
C PRO A 74 -4.14 -21.12 5.33
N ASP A 75 -4.82 -20.03 5.63
CA ASP A 75 -5.93 -19.48 4.83
C ASP A 75 -5.48 -18.48 3.75
N TYR A 76 -4.20 -18.10 3.73
CA TYR A 76 -3.68 -17.20 2.72
C TYR A 76 -3.69 -17.85 1.34
N LYS A 77 -4.29 -17.17 0.39
CA LYS A 77 -4.28 -17.54 -1.04
C LYS A 77 -4.01 -16.29 -1.85
N PHE A 78 -2.95 -16.35 -2.63
CA PHE A 78 -2.69 -15.31 -3.61
C PHE A 78 -3.50 -15.57 -4.89
N GLU A 79 -4.20 -14.56 -5.34
CA GLU A 79 -4.89 -14.53 -6.62
C GLU A 79 -4.62 -13.19 -7.31
N LEU A 80 -4.18 -13.25 -8.57
CA LEU A 80 -3.85 -12.06 -9.33
C LEU A 80 -5.09 -11.16 -9.53
N GLY A 81 -4.97 -9.90 -9.14
CA GLY A 81 -6.07 -8.94 -9.22
C GLY A 81 -7.06 -8.99 -8.06
N LYS A 82 -6.82 -9.87 -7.07
CA LYS A 82 -7.65 -9.95 -5.87
C LYS A 82 -6.94 -9.37 -4.65
N GLY A 83 -7.74 -8.70 -3.81
CA GLY A 83 -7.31 -8.18 -2.54
C GLY A 83 -7.43 -9.20 -1.41
N VAL A 84 -6.64 -9.03 -0.34
CA VAL A 84 -6.69 -9.86 0.86
C VAL A 84 -7.15 -9.02 2.03
N VAL A 85 -8.21 -9.45 2.72
CA VAL A 85 -8.63 -8.83 3.98
C VAL A 85 -7.72 -9.33 5.09
N LEU A 86 -6.97 -8.43 5.70
CA LEU A 86 -6.08 -8.74 6.81
C LEU A 86 -6.74 -8.51 8.18
N ARG A 87 -7.70 -7.59 8.21
CA ARG A 87 -8.48 -7.24 9.39
C ARG A 87 -9.84 -6.71 8.97
N GLU A 88 -10.89 -7.14 9.63
CA GLU A 88 -12.24 -6.57 9.48
C GLU A 88 -12.43 -5.38 10.43
N GLY A 89 -13.27 -4.43 10.05
CA GLY A 89 -13.61 -3.24 10.83
C GLY A 89 -14.76 -2.45 10.20
N LYS A 90 -15.26 -1.40 10.88
CA LYS A 90 -16.50 -0.70 10.51
C LYS A 90 -16.36 0.80 10.34
N ASP A 91 -15.33 1.42 10.91
CA ASP A 91 -15.24 2.88 10.99
C ASP A 91 -14.43 3.50 9.86
N VAL A 92 -13.41 2.78 9.39
CA VAL A 92 -12.53 3.24 8.31
C VAL A 92 -11.94 2.05 7.55
N THR A 93 -11.79 2.18 6.24
CA THR A 93 -11.05 1.21 5.42
C THR A 93 -9.65 1.74 5.15
N ILE A 94 -8.62 0.95 5.48
CA ILE A 94 -7.21 1.22 5.14
C ILE A 94 -6.81 0.29 4.00
N VAL A 95 -6.40 0.85 2.87
CA VAL A 95 -5.87 0.14 1.71
C VAL A 95 -4.37 0.35 1.66
N ALA A 96 -3.58 -0.71 1.81
CA ALA A 96 -2.12 -0.63 1.87
C ALA A 96 -1.45 -1.60 0.91
N THR A 97 -0.21 -1.30 0.50
CA THR A 97 0.59 -2.15 -0.38
C THR A 97 2.07 -2.12 0.01
N GLY A 98 2.80 -3.17 -0.34
CA GLY A 98 4.22 -3.28 -0.04
C GLY A 98 4.52 -3.23 1.46
N LEU A 99 5.65 -2.65 1.82
CA LEU A 99 6.05 -2.54 3.24
C LEU A 99 5.06 -1.75 4.11
N CYS A 100 4.25 -0.86 3.53
CA CYS A 100 3.25 -0.09 4.27
C CYS A 100 2.11 -0.95 4.84
N VAL A 101 1.97 -2.21 4.43
CA VAL A 101 0.98 -3.13 5.02
C VAL A 101 1.29 -3.38 6.50
N SER A 102 2.55 -3.58 6.88
CA SER A 102 2.92 -3.75 8.29
C SER A 102 2.63 -2.48 9.10
N SER A 103 2.98 -1.30 8.57
CA SER A 103 2.66 -0.02 9.22
C SER A 103 1.17 0.20 9.40
N ALA A 104 0.35 -0.20 8.41
CA ALA A 104 -1.10 -0.12 8.49
C ALA A 104 -1.69 -1.07 9.56
N LEU A 105 -1.14 -2.27 9.71
CA LEU A 105 -1.53 -3.22 10.76
C LEU A 105 -1.22 -2.68 12.15
N GLU A 106 -0.01 -2.17 12.36
CA GLU A 106 0.39 -1.53 13.62
C GLU A 106 -0.52 -0.33 13.96
N ALA A 107 -0.83 0.50 12.95
CA ALA A 107 -1.75 1.62 13.13
C ALA A 107 -3.16 1.15 13.51
N ALA A 108 -3.67 0.09 12.88
CA ALA A 108 -4.99 -0.44 13.18
C ALA A 108 -5.10 -1.01 14.60
N GLU A 109 -4.03 -1.60 15.14
CA GLU A 109 -3.99 -2.04 16.54
C GLU A 109 -4.12 -0.85 17.50
N LYS A 110 -3.41 0.25 17.24
CA LYS A 110 -3.49 1.48 18.05
C LYS A 110 -4.85 2.16 17.93
N LEU A 111 -5.42 2.22 16.70
CA LEU A 111 -6.77 2.75 16.48
C LEU A 111 -7.82 1.98 17.26
N ALA A 112 -7.72 0.65 17.30
CA ALA A 112 -8.65 -0.18 18.08
C ALA A 112 -8.60 0.12 19.60
N ALA A 113 -7.42 0.44 20.13
CA ALA A 113 -7.29 0.89 21.52
C ALA A 113 -7.99 2.23 21.79
N ASP A 114 -8.13 3.06 20.76
CA ASP A 114 -8.88 4.32 20.80
C ASP A 114 -10.36 4.17 20.43
N GLY A 115 -10.84 2.94 20.19
CA GLY A 115 -12.23 2.64 19.82
C GLY A 115 -12.54 2.88 18.34
N ILE A 116 -11.54 2.99 17.47
CA ILE A 116 -11.69 3.11 16.01
C ILE A 116 -11.38 1.75 15.37
N ASP A 117 -12.37 1.17 14.71
CA ASP A 117 -12.29 -0.15 14.09
C ASP A 117 -11.97 -0.05 12.60
N ALA A 118 -10.72 -0.39 12.24
CA ALA A 118 -10.18 -0.25 10.89
C ALA A 118 -10.15 -1.59 10.14
N THR A 119 -10.64 -1.59 8.90
CA THR A 119 -10.48 -2.67 7.93
C THR A 119 -9.24 -2.44 7.06
N ILE A 120 -8.44 -3.48 6.78
CA ILE A 120 -7.21 -3.38 5.97
C ILE A 120 -7.30 -4.27 4.74
N LYS A 121 -7.08 -3.68 3.54
CA LYS A 121 -7.23 -4.34 2.22
C LYS A 121 -6.22 -3.83 1.17
N PRO A 122 -5.68 -4.68 0.26
CA PRO A 122 -5.01 -4.26 -0.97
C PRO A 122 -5.97 -4.06 -2.17
N ILE A 123 -5.45 -3.67 -3.37
CA ILE A 123 -6.30 -3.25 -4.49
C ILE A 123 -7.04 -4.43 -5.13
N ASP A 124 -8.34 -4.46 -4.91
CA ASP A 124 -9.37 -5.15 -5.66
C ASP A 124 -10.53 -4.16 -5.73
N GLU A 125 -10.89 -3.70 -6.92
CA GLU A 125 -11.87 -2.63 -7.08
C GLU A 125 -13.23 -2.99 -6.45
N GLU A 126 -13.71 -4.21 -6.64
CA GLU A 126 -14.98 -4.68 -6.07
C GLU A 126 -14.90 -4.70 -4.54
N LEU A 127 -13.79 -5.18 -4.00
CA LEU A 127 -13.53 -5.25 -2.59
C LEU A 127 -13.42 -3.85 -1.96
N ILE A 128 -12.73 -2.91 -2.63
CA ILE A 128 -12.60 -1.51 -2.17
C ILE A 128 -13.96 -0.82 -2.14
N VAL A 129 -14.75 -0.96 -3.20
CA VAL A 129 -16.10 -0.37 -3.28
C VAL A 129 -17.02 -0.95 -2.21
N ALA A 130 -16.98 -2.26 -1.97
CA ALA A 130 -17.76 -2.89 -0.89
C ALA A 130 -17.37 -2.34 0.49
N ALA A 131 -16.08 -2.26 0.78
CA ALA A 131 -15.57 -1.73 2.04
C ALA A 131 -15.87 -0.23 2.22
N ALA A 132 -15.76 0.56 1.15
CA ALA A 132 -16.11 1.98 1.19
C ALA A 132 -17.60 2.22 1.49
N LYS A 133 -18.48 1.36 0.98
CA LYS A 133 -19.93 1.41 1.32
C LYS A 133 -20.19 1.10 2.79
N GLU A 134 -19.39 0.23 3.38
CA GLU A 134 -19.54 -0.17 4.77
C GLU A 134 -19.00 0.90 5.74
N THR A 135 -17.78 1.39 5.48
CA THR A 135 -17.08 2.28 6.41
C THR A 135 -17.32 3.77 6.14
N GLY A 136 -17.72 4.15 4.92
CA GLY A 136 -17.92 5.54 4.52
C GLY A 136 -16.64 6.39 4.43
N LYS A 137 -15.48 5.85 4.76
CA LYS A 137 -14.17 6.54 4.75
C LYS A 137 -13.08 5.58 4.30
N VAL A 138 -12.18 6.04 3.44
CA VAL A 138 -11.06 5.24 2.95
C VAL A 138 -9.73 5.96 3.17
N VAL A 139 -8.73 5.25 3.63
CA VAL A 139 -7.33 5.71 3.72
C VAL A 139 -6.48 4.81 2.85
N THR A 140 -5.57 5.39 2.07
CA THR A 140 -4.57 4.63 1.32
C THR A 140 -3.19 4.86 1.90
N VAL A 141 -2.37 3.80 2.01
CA VAL A 141 -1.01 3.88 2.55
C VAL A 141 -0.04 3.22 1.57
N GLU A 142 0.90 4.01 1.08
CA GLU A 142 1.87 3.58 0.06
C GLU A 142 3.24 4.23 0.26
N GLU A 143 4.29 3.48 0.07
CA GLU A 143 5.66 4.00 -0.02
C GLU A 143 5.95 4.48 -1.45
N HIS A 144 5.22 5.50 -1.85
CA HIS A 144 5.23 6.07 -3.20
C HIS A 144 4.66 7.49 -3.14
N SER A 145 4.83 8.28 -4.18
CA SER A 145 4.14 9.57 -4.33
C SER A 145 2.63 9.38 -4.25
N VAL A 146 1.95 10.27 -3.55
CA VAL A 146 0.47 10.29 -3.52
C VAL A 146 -0.16 10.64 -4.87
N ILE A 147 0.68 11.03 -5.85
CA ILE A 147 0.28 11.36 -7.21
C ILE A 147 0.47 10.13 -8.11
N GLY A 148 -0.62 9.63 -8.68
CA GLY A 148 -0.60 8.53 -9.66
C GLY A 148 -0.43 7.12 -9.10
N GLY A 149 -0.13 6.95 -7.79
CA GLY A 149 0.06 5.66 -7.14
C GLY A 149 -1.23 4.96 -6.73
N LEU A 150 -1.17 4.21 -5.63
CA LEU A 150 -2.29 3.48 -5.01
C LEU A 150 -3.46 4.41 -4.70
N GLY A 151 -3.20 5.53 -4.03
CA GLY A 151 -4.24 6.47 -3.63
C GLY A 151 -5.01 7.03 -4.82
N SER A 152 -4.32 7.30 -5.94
CA SER A 152 -4.99 7.73 -7.17
C SER A 152 -5.85 6.62 -7.77
N ALA A 153 -5.37 5.37 -7.80
CA ALA A 153 -6.14 4.24 -8.30
C ALA A 153 -7.43 3.99 -7.48
N VAL A 154 -7.33 4.11 -6.17
CA VAL A 154 -8.48 3.98 -5.27
C VAL A 154 -9.48 5.12 -5.49
N CYS A 155 -9.00 6.37 -5.62
CA CYS A 155 -9.85 7.51 -5.93
C CYS A 155 -10.57 7.34 -7.27
N ASP A 156 -9.88 6.89 -8.32
CA ASP A 156 -10.47 6.63 -9.65
C ASP A 156 -11.61 5.59 -9.53
N ALA A 157 -11.37 4.47 -8.84
CA ALA A 157 -12.36 3.41 -8.64
C ALA A 157 -13.58 3.89 -7.83
N LEU A 158 -13.37 4.71 -6.81
CA LEU A 158 -14.44 5.19 -5.94
C LEU A 158 -15.24 6.35 -6.54
N ALA A 159 -14.61 7.19 -7.36
CA ALA A 159 -15.26 8.38 -7.93
C ALA A 159 -16.55 8.07 -8.68
N GLU A 160 -16.57 6.96 -9.42
CA GLU A 160 -17.72 6.55 -10.22
C GLU A 160 -18.71 5.64 -9.48
N LYS A 161 -18.21 4.81 -8.54
CA LYS A 161 -18.99 3.70 -7.96
C LYS A 161 -19.45 3.93 -6.52
N CYS A 162 -18.68 4.64 -5.73
CA CYS A 162 -18.97 4.91 -4.31
C CYS A 162 -18.17 6.12 -3.82
N PRO A 163 -18.54 7.36 -4.19
CA PRO A 163 -17.83 8.55 -3.73
C PRO A 163 -17.88 8.70 -2.20
N VAL A 164 -16.72 8.58 -1.56
CA VAL A 164 -16.52 8.77 -0.13
C VAL A 164 -15.25 9.59 0.11
N PRO A 165 -15.07 10.21 1.30
CA PRO A 165 -13.81 10.84 1.65
C PRO A 165 -12.65 9.86 1.58
N VAL A 166 -11.56 10.26 0.90
CA VAL A 166 -10.33 9.47 0.78
C VAL A 166 -9.14 10.27 1.29
N LYS A 167 -8.41 9.72 2.25
CA LYS A 167 -7.11 10.24 2.71
C LYS A 167 -5.98 9.44 2.09
N LYS A 168 -5.08 10.11 1.38
CA LYS A 168 -3.86 9.47 0.83
C LYS A 168 -2.67 9.70 1.76
N ILE A 169 -2.05 8.62 2.23
CA ILE A 169 -0.81 8.60 3.01
C ILE A 169 0.28 8.03 2.12
N GLY A 170 1.31 8.83 1.86
CA GLY A 170 2.43 8.52 0.98
C GLY A 170 3.40 9.68 0.95
N VAL A 171 4.37 9.65 0.07
CA VAL A 171 5.32 10.77 -0.16
C VAL A 171 4.56 11.93 -0.81
N GLN A 172 4.54 13.09 -0.13
CA GLN A 172 3.73 14.26 -0.49
C GLN A 172 4.53 15.15 -1.45
N ASP A 173 4.37 14.99 -2.75
CA ASP A 173 4.91 15.85 -3.82
C ASP A 173 6.26 16.57 -3.48
N VAL A 174 7.19 15.79 -2.95
CA VAL A 174 8.53 16.20 -2.58
C VAL A 174 9.56 15.17 -3.03
N PHE A 175 10.77 15.62 -3.32
CA PHE A 175 11.88 14.70 -3.55
C PHE A 175 12.25 13.95 -2.28
N GLY A 176 12.79 12.74 -2.44
CA GLY A 176 13.41 12.01 -1.36
C GLY A 176 14.71 12.67 -0.86
N GLU A 177 15.30 12.08 0.15
CA GLU A 177 16.54 12.56 0.78
C GLU A 177 17.34 11.39 1.37
N SER A 178 18.61 11.61 1.65
CA SER A 178 19.46 10.63 2.31
C SER A 178 19.19 10.57 3.81
N GLY A 179 19.15 9.37 4.35
CA GLY A 179 19.00 9.13 5.78
C GLY A 179 18.77 7.66 6.11
N PRO A 180 18.86 7.25 7.38
CA PRO A 180 18.50 5.91 7.78
C PRO A 180 17.05 5.60 7.39
N ALA A 181 16.81 4.43 6.78
CA ALA A 181 15.50 4.09 6.22
C ALA A 181 14.35 4.22 7.24
N ALA A 182 14.53 3.74 8.48
CA ALA A 182 13.52 3.88 9.53
C ALA A 182 13.24 5.35 9.90
N ALA A 183 14.27 6.19 9.94
CA ALA A 183 14.11 7.62 10.20
C ALA A 183 13.36 8.33 9.08
N LEU A 184 13.60 7.93 7.82
CA LEU A 184 12.85 8.45 6.67
C LEU A 184 11.38 8.00 6.73
N LEU A 185 11.09 6.74 7.00
CA LEU A 185 9.71 6.28 7.17
C LEU A 185 8.98 7.08 8.25
N ALA A 186 9.61 7.32 9.41
CA ALA A 186 9.04 8.14 10.48
C ALA A 186 8.86 9.60 10.06
N LYS A 187 9.86 10.21 9.38
CA LYS A 187 9.79 11.59 8.90
C LYS A 187 8.66 11.81 7.90
N TYR A 188 8.47 10.86 6.98
CA TYR A 188 7.39 10.89 5.99
C TYR A 188 6.07 10.34 6.51
N LYS A 189 6.02 9.97 7.81
CA LYS A 189 4.82 9.42 8.48
C LYS A 189 4.27 8.17 7.81
N LEU A 190 5.17 7.30 7.37
CA LEU A 190 4.85 6.00 6.73
C LEU A 190 5.09 4.82 7.68
N ASP A 191 5.61 5.06 8.88
CA ASP A 191 5.68 4.09 9.97
C ASP A 191 4.31 3.92 10.67
N GLY A 192 4.20 2.92 11.55
CA GLY A 192 2.95 2.61 12.25
C GLY A 192 2.38 3.79 13.06
N GLU A 193 3.25 4.60 13.69
CA GLU A 193 2.82 5.79 14.44
C GLU A 193 2.30 6.88 13.52
N GLY A 194 3.04 7.21 12.47
CA GLY A 194 2.65 8.24 11.52
C GLY A 194 1.37 7.91 10.78
N VAL A 195 1.14 6.64 10.43
CA VAL A 195 -0.11 6.17 9.83
C VAL A 195 -1.25 6.29 10.84
N TYR A 196 -1.06 5.82 12.08
CA TYR A 196 -2.05 5.92 13.15
C TYR A 196 -2.51 7.36 13.39
N GLU A 197 -1.58 8.32 13.56
CA GLU A 197 -1.91 9.73 13.78
C GLU A 197 -2.78 10.30 12.66
N GLN A 198 -2.40 10.03 11.40
CA GLN A 198 -3.11 10.55 10.25
C GLN A 198 -4.51 9.93 10.06
N VAL A 199 -4.67 8.63 10.33
CA VAL A 199 -5.97 7.96 10.27
C VAL A 199 -6.88 8.46 11.40
N LYS A 200 -6.35 8.56 12.62
CA LYS A 200 -7.09 9.08 13.79
C LYS A 200 -7.59 10.50 13.57
N GLU A 201 -6.77 11.36 12.98
CA GLU A 201 -7.19 12.71 12.62
C GLU A 201 -8.30 12.71 11.57
N PHE A 202 -8.18 11.86 10.56
CA PHE A 202 -9.18 11.74 9.50
C PHE A 202 -10.53 11.15 9.98
N CYS A 203 -10.53 10.39 11.05
CA CYS A 203 -11.75 9.80 11.63
C CYS A 203 -12.54 10.75 12.54
N LYS A 204 -11.95 11.86 12.99
CA LYS A 204 -12.66 12.92 13.75
C LYS A 204 -13.70 13.62 12.89
#